data_b7894582e1eee51584fd78e224fee8f4
#
_entry.id   b7894582e1eee51584fd78e224fee8f4
#
_cell.length_a   1.000
_cell.length_b   1.000
_cell.length_c   1.000
_cell.angle_alpha   90.00
_cell.angle_beta   90.00
_cell.angle_gamma   90.00
#
_symmetry.space_group_name_H-M   'P 1'
#
loop_
_entity.id
_entity.type
_entity.pdbx_description
1 polymer ?
#
loop_
_entity_poly.entity_id
_entity_poly.type
_entity_poly.pdbx_seq_one_letter_code
_entity_poly.pdbx_strand_id
1 'polypeptide(L)'
;LIVIGDSHTWVFKGYCEVVHIDNPTAHNIHNHQDAIEKALKKDDINLFSFGDLDCRVHLYNIHKKTGIPLSKLMHNTVERFLCFILHYPEYDIRVLSLPPCGTQENRFNKEYYANYVTRKYIYFQFNHILESACVLCDIPFINYYYDVVNQNMDRRPELVADDIHLNKKALPYILERLL
;
A
#
# COMPACT_ATOMS: atom_id res chain seq x y z
N LEU A 1 16.83 -7.86 3.29
CA LEU A 1 15.46 -7.33 3.13
C LEU A 1 15.27 -6.13 4.04
N ILE A 2 14.84 -5.04 3.48
CA ILE A 2 14.35 -3.87 4.20
C ILE A 2 12.94 -3.52 3.73
N VAL A 3 12.06 -3.12 4.64
CA VAL A 3 10.68 -2.72 4.30
C VAL A 3 10.49 -1.25 4.60
N ILE A 4 10.08 -0.49 3.58
CA ILE A 4 9.93 0.97 3.64
C ILE A 4 8.46 1.31 3.36
N GLY A 5 7.82 2.07 4.25
CA GLY A 5 6.42 2.43 4.02
C GLY A 5 5.66 2.97 5.23
N ASP A 6 4.35 2.86 5.15
CA ASP A 6 3.42 3.29 6.19
C ASP A 6 3.31 2.29 7.36
N SER A 7 2.31 2.45 8.23
CA SER A 7 2.13 1.60 9.41
C SER A 7 1.84 0.12 9.11
N HIS A 8 1.48 -0.24 7.88
CA HIS A 8 1.32 -1.64 7.49
C HIS A 8 2.64 -2.40 7.46
N THR A 9 3.77 -1.70 7.39
CA THR A 9 5.12 -2.29 7.52
C THR A 9 5.36 -2.94 8.90
N TRP A 10 4.56 -2.61 9.92
CA TRP A 10 4.73 -3.15 11.28
C TRP A 10 4.57 -4.67 11.36
N VAL A 11 3.90 -5.30 10.40
CA VAL A 11 3.80 -6.77 10.32
C VAL A 11 5.20 -7.41 10.23
N PHE A 12 6.18 -6.72 9.65
CA PHE A 12 7.57 -7.18 9.47
C PHE A 12 8.47 -6.90 10.70
N LYS A 13 8.00 -6.14 11.69
CA LYS A 13 8.82 -5.77 12.86
C LYS A 13 9.34 -6.98 13.62
N GLY A 14 10.66 -7.06 13.72
CA GLY A 14 11.37 -8.19 14.34
C GLY A 14 11.67 -9.35 13.40
N TYR A 15 11.31 -9.23 12.10
CA TYR A 15 11.73 -10.15 11.04
C TYR A 15 12.86 -9.56 10.20
N CYS A 16 12.73 -8.29 9.79
CA CYS A 16 13.74 -7.57 9.02
C CYS A 16 13.78 -6.10 9.46
N GLU A 17 14.64 -5.31 8.83
CA GLU A 17 14.66 -3.87 9.02
C GLU A 17 13.40 -3.22 8.47
N VAL A 18 12.81 -2.33 9.25
CA VAL A 18 11.58 -1.60 8.90
C VAL A 18 11.83 -0.11 9.04
N VAL A 19 11.67 0.62 7.95
CA VAL A 19 11.69 2.09 7.93
C VAL A 19 10.28 2.60 7.78
N HIS A 20 9.74 3.06 8.90
CA HIS A 20 8.41 3.65 8.94
C HIS A 20 8.48 5.10 8.50
N ILE A 21 7.63 5.46 7.55
CA ILE A 21 7.41 6.83 7.10
C ILE A 21 6.08 7.32 7.69
N ASP A 22 6.09 8.47 8.33
CA ASP A 22 4.90 9.03 8.97
C ASP A 22 3.93 9.64 7.95
N ASN A 23 2.66 9.19 7.99
CA ASN A 23 1.57 9.66 7.14
C ASN A 23 1.90 9.75 5.63
N PRO A 24 2.59 8.77 5.04
CA PRO A 24 2.95 8.83 3.66
C PRO A 24 1.73 8.51 2.78
N THR A 25 1.70 9.12 1.61
CA THR A 25 0.80 8.73 0.53
C THR A 25 1.62 8.30 -0.67
N ALA A 26 1.14 7.31 -1.43
CA ALA A 26 1.75 6.94 -2.70
C ALA A 26 1.73 8.13 -3.68
N HIS A 27 0.66 8.95 -3.62
CA HIS A 27 0.52 10.16 -4.44
C HIS A 27 1.61 11.21 -4.17
N ASN A 28 2.03 11.37 -2.92
CA ASN A 28 3.00 12.40 -2.49
C ASN A 28 4.33 11.79 -1.98
N ILE A 29 4.68 10.60 -2.46
CA ILE A 29 5.88 9.87 -2.00
C ILE A 29 7.16 10.70 -2.12
N HIS A 30 7.26 11.54 -3.14
CA HIS A 30 8.40 12.44 -3.36
C HIS A 30 8.64 13.43 -2.20
N ASN A 31 7.64 13.72 -1.39
CA ASN A 31 7.82 14.56 -0.19
C ASN A 31 8.65 13.86 0.90
N HIS A 32 8.84 12.55 0.77
CA HIS A 32 9.61 11.73 1.70
C HIS A 32 10.92 11.22 1.09
N GLN A 33 11.35 11.80 -0.05
CA GLN A 33 12.50 11.37 -0.82
C GLN A 33 13.75 11.19 0.04
N ASP A 34 14.14 12.19 0.82
CA ASP A 34 15.35 12.16 1.66
C ASP A 34 15.33 10.99 2.67
N ALA A 35 14.16 10.69 3.24
CA ALA A 35 14.02 9.60 4.19
C ALA A 35 14.11 8.23 3.51
N ILE A 36 13.52 8.12 2.33
CA ILE A 36 13.55 6.90 1.52
C ILE A 36 14.96 6.64 1.00
N GLU A 37 15.64 7.65 0.45
CA GLU A 37 17.01 7.52 -0.06
C GLU A 37 18.00 7.06 1.02
N LYS A 38 17.86 7.58 2.24
CA LYS A 38 18.67 7.13 3.39
C LYS A 38 18.39 5.67 3.80
N ALA A 39 17.20 5.17 3.50
CA ALA A 39 16.78 3.82 3.83
C ALA A 39 17.18 2.79 2.77
N LEU A 40 17.28 3.19 1.50
CA LEU A 40 17.59 2.29 0.38
C LEU A 40 18.95 1.61 0.55
N LYS A 41 19.00 0.29 0.28
CA LYS A 41 20.23 -0.52 0.33
C LYS A 41 20.42 -1.27 -0.97
N LYS A 42 21.61 -1.11 -1.60
CA LYS A 42 21.94 -1.70 -2.90
C LYS A 42 21.99 -3.22 -2.90
N ASP A 43 22.45 -3.80 -1.80
CA ASP A 43 22.66 -5.25 -1.68
C ASP A 43 21.46 -5.97 -1.05
N ASP A 44 20.34 -5.27 -0.88
CA ASP A 44 19.13 -5.79 -0.23
C ASP A 44 17.91 -5.64 -1.16
N ILE A 45 16.91 -6.50 -0.93
CA ILE A 45 15.56 -6.28 -1.44
C ILE A 45 14.95 -5.13 -0.65
N ASN A 46 14.52 -4.07 -1.36
CA ASN A 46 13.83 -2.92 -0.80
C ASN A 46 12.32 -3.05 -1.09
N LEU A 47 11.55 -3.49 -0.09
CA LEU A 47 10.12 -3.73 -0.23
C LEU A 47 9.33 -2.48 0.13
N PHE A 48 8.60 -1.91 -0.84
CA PHE A 48 7.80 -0.69 -0.68
C PHE A 48 6.34 -1.00 -0.38
N SER A 49 5.82 -0.41 0.69
CA SER A 49 4.43 -0.55 1.15
C SER A 49 3.79 0.84 1.33
N PHE A 50 3.14 1.35 0.28
CA PHE A 50 2.53 2.68 0.24
C PHE A 50 1.16 2.65 -0.45
N GLY A 51 0.25 3.55 -0.05
CA GLY A 51 -1.04 3.74 -0.71
C GLY A 51 -2.26 3.47 0.18
N ASP A 52 -2.08 2.93 1.39
CA ASP A 52 -3.19 2.71 2.31
C ASP A 52 -3.93 4.03 2.62
N LEU A 53 -3.20 5.07 2.96
CA LEU A 53 -3.78 6.37 3.29
C LEU A 53 -4.49 7.02 2.09
N ASP A 54 -3.98 6.81 0.88
CA ASP A 54 -4.66 7.22 -0.35
C ASP A 54 -6.02 6.54 -0.47
N CYS A 55 -6.05 5.22 -0.40
CA CYS A 55 -7.26 4.42 -0.57
C CYS A 55 -8.27 4.63 0.56
N ARG A 56 -7.79 4.69 1.81
CA ARG A 56 -8.62 4.79 3.00
C ARG A 56 -9.25 6.15 3.17
N VAL A 57 -8.52 7.23 2.83
CA VAL A 57 -8.88 8.60 3.21
C VAL A 57 -9.02 9.55 2.02
N HIS A 58 -8.00 9.59 1.13
CA HIS A 58 -7.87 10.71 0.21
C HIS A 58 -8.67 10.54 -1.08
N LEU A 59 -8.58 9.40 -1.75
CA LEU A 59 -9.14 9.21 -3.10
C LEU A 59 -10.64 9.52 -3.14
N TYR A 60 -11.43 8.95 -2.23
CA TYR A 60 -12.87 9.18 -2.19
C TYR A 60 -13.23 10.63 -1.83
N ASN A 61 -12.53 11.22 -0.85
CA ASN A 61 -12.76 12.61 -0.46
C ASN A 61 -12.46 13.59 -1.60
N ILE A 62 -11.37 13.39 -2.34
CA ILE A 62 -11.02 14.20 -3.52
C ILE A 62 -12.05 14.00 -4.62
N HIS A 63 -12.42 12.75 -4.94
CA HIS A 63 -13.46 12.45 -5.92
C HIS A 63 -14.76 13.23 -5.64
N LYS A 64 -15.23 13.18 -4.40
CA LYS A 64 -16.47 13.87 -4.01
C LYS A 64 -16.36 15.39 -4.07
N LYS A 65 -15.22 15.96 -3.72
CA LYS A 65 -15.00 17.43 -3.74
C LYS A 65 -14.83 17.99 -5.15
N THR A 66 -14.19 17.22 -6.04
CA THR A 66 -13.76 17.74 -7.35
C THR A 66 -14.57 17.21 -8.52
N GLY A 67 -15.33 16.13 -8.34
CA GLY A 67 -16.01 15.42 -9.42
C GLY A 67 -15.07 14.60 -10.32
N ILE A 68 -13.76 14.59 -10.06
CA ILE A 68 -12.81 13.79 -10.85
C ILE A 68 -13.13 12.30 -10.65
N PRO A 69 -13.23 11.49 -11.72
CA PRO A 69 -13.50 10.07 -11.61
C PRO A 69 -12.49 9.36 -10.70
N LEU A 70 -12.99 8.49 -9.82
CA LEU A 70 -12.17 7.76 -8.86
C LEU A 70 -11.08 6.93 -9.54
N SER A 71 -11.40 6.29 -10.68
CA SER A 71 -10.43 5.55 -11.49
C SER A 71 -9.28 6.43 -11.96
N LYS A 72 -9.56 7.65 -12.42
CA LYS A 72 -8.52 8.60 -12.84
C LYS A 72 -7.62 9.01 -11.69
N LEU A 73 -8.18 9.21 -10.50
CA LEU A 73 -7.38 9.53 -9.29
C LEU A 73 -6.47 8.36 -8.91
N MET A 74 -6.97 7.12 -8.96
CA MET A 74 -6.16 5.92 -8.70
C MET A 74 -5.01 5.78 -9.69
N HIS A 75 -5.26 5.89 -10.99
CA HIS A 75 -4.21 5.83 -12.02
C HIS A 75 -3.14 6.90 -11.80
N ASN A 76 -3.54 8.16 -11.58
CA ASN A 76 -2.60 9.25 -11.32
C ASN A 76 -1.74 8.98 -10.07
N THR A 77 -2.32 8.39 -9.03
CA THR A 77 -1.59 8.05 -7.81
C THR A 77 -0.56 6.96 -8.06
N VAL A 78 -0.96 5.89 -8.76
CA VAL A 78 -0.06 4.79 -9.13
C VAL A 78 1.06 5.28 -10.06
N GLU A 79 0.73 6.06 -11.08
CA GLU A 79 1.71 6.64 -12.00
C GLU A 79 2.78 7.44 -11.25
N ARG A 80 2.38 8.35 -10.36
CA ARG A 80 3.32 9.15 -9.54
C ARG A 80 4.20 8.29 -8.65
N PHE A 81 3.62 7.24 -8.06
CA PHE A 81 4.35 6.30 -7.23
C PHE A 81 5.41 5.53 -8.03
N LEU A 82 5.04 4.98 -9.18
CA LEU A 82 5.99 4.23 -10.01
C LEU A 82 7.02 5.14 -10.68
N CYS A 83 6.63 6.34 -11.10
CA CYS A 83 7.62 7.34 -11.57
C CYS A 83 8.69 7.61 -10.50
N PHE A 84 8.32 7.69 -9.23
CA PHE A 84 9.30 7.83 -8.15
C PHE A 84 10.23 6.62 -8.06
N ILE A 85 9.70 5.40 -8.09
CA ILE A 85 10.51 4.16 -8.02
C ILE A 85 11.50 4.07 -9.18
N LEU A 86 11.07 4.43 -10.38
CA LEU A 86 11.91 4.35 -11.59
C LEU A 86 13.11 5.31 -11.60
N HIS A 87 13.19 6.24 -10.65
CA HIS A 87 14.40 7.06 -10.45
C HIS A 87 15.55 6.31 -9.76
N TYR A 88 15.30 5.09 -9.27
CA TYR A 88 16.26 4.30 -8.50
C TYR A 88 16.55 2.92 -9.15
N PRO A 89 16.93 2.86 -10.43
CA PRO A 89 17.07 1.60 -11.17
C PRO A 89 18.23 0.70 -10.65
N GLU A 90 19.13 1.26 -9.83
CA GLU A 90 20.25 0.53 -9.24
C GLU A 90 19.89 -0.24 -7.96
N TYR A 91 18.65 -0.16 -7.49
CA TYR A 91 18.15 -0.88 -6.31
C TYR A 91 17.16 -1.98 -6.69
N ASP A 92 17.22 -3.13 -6.02
CA ASP A 92 16.14 -4.13 -6.11
C ASP A 92 14.92 -3.64 -5.32
N ILE A 93 14.07 -2.86 -5.98
CA ILE A 93 12.82 -2.36 -5.39
C ILE A 93 11.68 -3.28 -5.82
N ARG A 94 10.92 -3.76 -4.83
CA ARG A 94 9.70 -4.54 -5.03
C ARG A 94 8.53 -3.84 -4.38
N VAL A 95 7.36 -3.91 -5.00
CA VAL A 95 6.15 -3.25 -4.51
C VAL A 95 5.24 -4.27 -3.85
N LEU A 96 4.82 -3.99 -2.63
CA LEU A 96 3.87 -4.82 -1.89
C LEU A 96 2.43 -4.39 -2.20
N SER A 97 1.54 -5.35 -2.45
CA SER A 97 0.10 -5.04 -2.52
C SER A 97 -0.40 -4.43 -1.21
N LEU A 98 -1.41 -3.57 -1.29
CA LEU A 98 -2.08 -3.10 -0.08
C LEU A 98 -2.81 -4.26 0.59
N PRO A 99 -2.88 -4.28 1.93
CA PRO A 99 -3.76 -5.21 2.63
C PRO A 99 -5.22 -4.95 2.27
N PRO A 100 -6.14 -5.91 2.51
CA PRO A 100 -7.55 -5.64 2.37
C PRO A 100 -8.00 -4.49 3.28
N CYS A 101 -9.03 -3.76 2.87
CA CYS A 101 -9.59 -2.65 3.61
C CYS A 101 -9.96 -3.03 5.06
N GLY A 102 -9.61 -2.18 6.01
CA GLY A 102 -10.05 -2.29 7.40
C GLY A 102 -11.44 -1.70 7.66
N THR A 103 -11.98 -1.97 8.84
CA THR A 103 -13.33 -1.52 9.25
C THR A 103 -13.33 -0.12 9.86
N GLN A 104 -12.19 0.53 10.01
CA GLN A 104 -12.03 1.82 10.66
C GLN A 104 -13.09 2.84 10.24
N GLU A 105 -13.60 3.57 11.22
CA GLU A 105 -14.48 4.71 11.02
C GLU A 105 -13.73 5.99 10.61
N ASN A 106 -14.47 7.06 10.30
CA ASN A 106 -13.91 8.35 9.88
C ASN A 106 -13.22 9.11 11.04
N ARG A 107 -12.06 8.62 11.49
CA ARG A 107 -11.25 9.31 12.53
C ARG A 107 -10.52 10.55 12.01
N PHE A 108 -10.49 10.76 10.69
CA PHE A 108 -9.82 11.89 10.05
C PHE A 108 -10.76 13.10 9.83
N ASN A 109 -12.01 13.01 10.28
CA ASN A 109 -13.04 14.06 10.13
C ASN A 109 -13.12 14.60 8.68
N LYS A 110 -12.96 13.71 7.67
CA LYS A 110 -13.12 14.11 6.28
C LYS A 110 -14.59 14.31 5.96
N GLU A 111 -14.90 15.36 5.25
CA GLU A 111 -16.25 15.68 4.80
C GLU A 111 -16.89 14.52 4.04
N TYR A 112 -16.09 13.88 3.18
CA TYR A 112 -16.51 12.69 2.44
C TYR A 112 -15.60 11.52 2.79
N TYR A 113 -16.09 10.63 3.64
CA TYR A 113 -15.41 9.38 3.98
C TYR A 113 -16.20 8.20 3.43
N ALA A 114 -15.56 7.37 2.64
CA ALA A 114 -16.23 6.22 2.03
C ALA A 114 -16.69 5.21 3.08
N ASN A 115 -17.87 4.63 2.89
CA ASN A 115 -18.30 3.48 3.68
C ASN A 115 -17.40 2.26 3.42
N TYR A 116 -17.53 1.24 4.25
CA TYR A 116 -16.71 0.03 4.18
C TYR A 116 -16.75 -0.65 2.79
N VAL A 117 -17.93 -0.80 2.20
CA VAL A 117 -18.11 -1.45 0.88
C VAL A 117 -17.38 -0.66 -0.22
N THR A 118 -17.52 0.66 -0.20
CA THR A 118 -16.83 1.53 -1.16
C THR A 118 -15.32 1.47 -0.98
N ARG A 119 -14.82 1.45 0.27
CA ARG A 119 -13.38 1.31 0.52
C ARG A 119 -12.85 -0.04 0.05
N LYS A 120 -13.55 -1.14 0.30
CA LYS A 120 -13.18 -2.47 -0.24
C LYS A 120 -12.99 -2.42 -1.76
N TYR A 121 -13.93 -1.80 -2.46
CA TYR A 121 -13.83 -1.61 -3.91
C TYR A 121 -12.59 -0.80 -4.29
N ILE A 122 -12.31 0.32 -3.58
CA ILE A 122 -11.15 1.17 -3.84
C ILE A 122 -9.84 0.37 -3.67
N TYR A 123 -9.67 -0.36 -2.56
CA TYR A 123 -8.46 -1.16 -2.32
C TYR A 123 -8.26 -2.26 -3.36
N PHE A 124 -9.33 -2.95 -3.72
CA PHE A 124 -9.29 -3.98 -4.74
C PHE A 124 -8.87 -3.40 -6.11
N GLN A 125 -9.53 -2.33 -6.55
CA GLN A 125 -9.21 -1.68 -7.82
C GLN A 125 -7.81 -1.06 -7.83
N PHE A 126 -7.40 -0.44 -6.73
CA PHE A 126 -6.07 0.15 -6.60
C PHE A 126 -4.97 -0.91 -6.73
N ASN A 127 -5.10 -2.05 -6.03
CA ASN A 127 -4.16 -3.16 -6.18
C ASN A 127 -4.08 -3.68 -7.62
N HIS A 128 -5.22 -3.79 -8.31
CA HIS A 128 -5.25 -4.21 -9.71
C HIS A 128 -4.52 -3.24 -10.65
N ILE A 129 -4.75 -1.93 -10.47
CA ILE A 129 -4.07 -0.89 -11.25
C ILE A 129 -2.58 -0.91 -10.94
N LEU A 130 -2.21 -1.03 -9.66
CA LEU A 130 -0.82 -1.06 -9.22
C LEU A 130 -0.09 -2.28 -9.77
N GLU A 131 -0.67 -3.47 -9.69
CA GLU A 131 -0.12 -4.70 -10.26
C GLU A 131 0.11 -4.59 -11.76
N SER A 132 -0.91 -4.13 -12.50
CA SER A 132 -0.83 -3.95 -13.95
C SER A 132 0.27 -2.95 -14.34
N ALA A 133 0.38 -1.86 -13.60
CA ALA A 133 1.39 -0.84 -13.86
C ALA A 133 2.81 -1.32 -13.49
N CYS A 134 2.96 -2.07 -12.40
CA CYS A 134 4.24 -2.71 -12.04
C CYS A 134 4.72 -3.67 -13.13
N VAL A 135 3.82 -4.51 -13.67
CA VAL A 135 4.15 -5.42 -14.79
C VAL A 135 4.62 -4.64 -16.01
N LEU A 136 3.95 -3.53 -16.38
CA LEU A 136 4.33 -2.70 -17.52
C LEU A 136 5.69 -2.01 -17.34
N CYS A 137 6.09 -1.75 -16.10
CA CYS A 137 7.35 -1.09 -15.75
C CYS A 137 8.46 -2.09 -15.37
N ASP A 138 8.22 -3.39 -15.47
CA ASP A 138 9.15 -4.45 -15.05
C ASP A 138 9.58 -4.32 -13.57
N ILE A 139 8.63 -3.91 -12.72
CA ILE A 139 8.81 -3.80 -11.26
C ILE A 139 8.17 -5.02 -10.59
N PRO A 140 8.90 -5.82 -9.79
CA PRO A 140 8.33 -6.95 -9.08
C PRO A 140 7.20 -6.53 -8.12
N PHE A 141 6.03 -7.14 -8.28
CA PHE A 141 4.86 -6.89 -7.44
C PHE A 141 4.54 -8.11 -6.57
N ILE A 142 4.51 -7.92 -5.27
CA ILE A 142 4.27 -8.97 -4.27
C ILE A 142 2.79 -8.93 -3.88
N ASN A 143 1.97 -9.73 -4.57
CA ASN A 143 0.54 -9.78 -4.35
C ASN A 143 0.15 -10.83 -3.32
N TYR A 144 -0.02 -10.42 -2.07
CA TYR A 144 -0.52 -11.28 -0.98
C TYR A 144 -1.99 -11.02 -0.62
N TYR A 145 -2.65 -10.10 -1.33
CA TYR A 145 -4.02 -9.65 -1.02
C TYR A 145 -5.00 -10.81 -0.88
N TYR A 146 -4.96 -11.75 -1.83
CA TYR A 146 -5.88 -12.88 -1.86
C TYR A 146 -5.60 -13.92 -0.77
N ASP A 147 -4.39 -13.99 -0.25
CA ASP A 147 -4.01 -14.95 0.79
C ASP A 147 -4.53 -14.55 2.17
N VAL A 148 -4.89 -13.28 2.35
CA VAL A 148 -5.32 -12.71 3.63
C VAL A 148 -6.80 -12.31 3.68
N VAL A 149 -7.57 -12.63 2.63
CA VAL A 149 -9.02 -12.44 2.59
C VAL A 149 -9.79 -13.77 2.68
N ASN A 150 -11.04 -13.69 3.12
CA ASN A 150 -12.00 -14.78 3.06
C ASN A 150 -12.79 -14.77 1.72
N GLN A 151 -13.76 -15.68 1.59
CA GLN A 151 -14.59 -15.79 0.37
C GLN A 151 -15.41 -14.52 0.05
N ASN A 152 -15.68 -13.69 1.06
CA ASN A 152 -16.38 -12.41 0.89
C ASN A 152 -15.43 -11.23 0.59
N MET A 153 -14.14 -11.51 0.38
CA MET A 153 -13.10 -10.49 0.21
C MET A 153 -12.95 -9.57 1.44
N ASP A 154 -13.32 -10.06 2.63
CA ASP A 154 -13.04 -9.41 3.90
C ASP A 154 -11.72 -9.96 4.47
N ARG A 155 -11.06 -9.19 5.32
CA ARG A 155 -9.88 -9.67 6.06
C ARG A 155 -10.23 -10.95 6.82
N ARG A 156 -9.36 -11.92 6.79
CA ARG A 156 -9.46 -13.09 7.63
C ARG A 156 -9.32 -12.68 9.08
N PRO A 157 -10.32 -12.97 9.97
CA PRO A 157 -10.34 -12.43 11.34
C PRO A 157 -9.11 -12.78 12.17
N GLU A 158 -8.53 -13.97 11.96
CA GLU A 158 -7.33 -14.43 12.67
C GLU A 158 -6.05 -13.67 12.30
N LEU A 159 -6.07 -12.91 11.19
CA LEU A 159 -4.94 -12.12 10.69
C LEU A 159 -5.05 -10.64 11.06
N VAL A 160 -6.10 -10.23 11.76
CA VAL A 160 -6.36 -8.83 12.11
C VAL A 160 -5.71 -8.48 13.46
N ALA A 161 -5.00 -7.37 13.52
CA ALA A 161 -4.47 -6.79 14.76
C ALA A 161 -5.44 -5.77 15.36
N ASP A 162 -5.99 -4.90 14.52
CA ASP A 162 -6.94 -3.84 14.85
C ASP A 162 -7.79 -3.46 13.63
N ASP A 163 -8.55 -2.37 13.70
CA ASP A 163 -9.43 -1.89 12.62
C ASP A 163 -8.70 -1.58 11.30
N ILE A 164 -7.36 -1.48 11.31
CA ILE A 164 -6.54 -1.06 10.16
C ILE A 164 -5.53 -2.13 9.79
N HIS A 165 -4.81 -2.69 10.77
CA HIS A 165 -3.59 -3.45 10.55
C HIS A 165 -3.81 -4.97 10.57
N LEU A 166 -2.99 -5.67 9.80
CA LEU A 166 -2.79 -7.11 9.94
C LEU A 166 -1.82 -7.40 11.10
N ASN A 167 -2.01 -8.54 11.76
CA ASN A 167 -1.08 -9.03 12.78
C ASN A 167 0.04 -9.89 12.17
N LYS A 168 1.01 -10.29 13.01
CA LYS A 168 2.17 -11.09 12.56
C LYS A 168 1.84 -12.45 11.95
N LYS A 169 0.64 -12.99 12.14
CA LYS A 169 0.22 -14.24 11.49
C LYS A 169 0.03 -14.08 9.97
N ALA A 170 -0.07 -12.84 9.47
CA ALA A 170 -0.10 -12.55 8.04
C ALA A 170 1.29 -12.66 7.38
N LEU A 171 2.38 -12.54 8.14
CA LEU A 171 3.74 -12.51 7.61
C LEU A 171 4.10 -13.73 6.75
N PRO A 172 3.80 -14.99 7.13
CA PRO A 172 4.11 -16.15 6.29
C PRO A 172 3.53 -16.05 4.88
N TYR A 173 2.29 -15.57 4.73
CA TYR A 173 1.63 -15.40 3.41
C TYR A 173 2.35 -14.36 2.54
N ILE A 174 2.87 -13.30 3.16
CA ILE A 174 3.63 -12.27 2.44
C ILE A 174 4.98 -12.81 2.00
N LEU A 175 5.69 -13.53 2.88
CA LEU A 175 7.01 -14.08 2.61
C LEU A 175 6.98 -15.18 1.54
N GLU A 176 5.92 -16.00 1.50
CA GLU A 176 5.72 -17.01 0.47
C GLU A 176 5.65 -16.40 -0.94
N ARG A 177 5.13 -15.17 -1.06
CA ARG A 177 5.06 -14.45 -2.34
C ARG A 177 6.34 -13.69 -2.67
N LEU A 178 7.20 -13.45 -1.68
CA LEU A 178 8.46 -12.74 -1.87
C LEU A 178 9.58 -13.64 -2.39
N LEU A 179 9.55 -14.92 -2.04
CA LEU A 179 10.53 -15.96 -2.42
C LEU A 179 10.20 -16.59 -3.76
#